data_0dcbced4cd5b2a4713d16643d9003617
#
_entry.id   0dcbced4cd5b2a4713d16643d9003617
#
_cell.length_a   1.000
_cell.length_b   1.000
_cell.length_c   1.000
_cell.angle_alpha   90.00
_cell.angle_beta   90.00
_cell.angle_gamma   90.00
#
_symmetry.space_group_name_H-M   'P 1'
#
loop_
_entity.id
_entity.type
_entity.pdbx_description
1 polymer ?
#
loop_
_entity_poly.entity_id
_entity_poly.type
_entity_poly.pdbx_seq_one_letter_code
_entity_poly.pdbx_strand_id
1 'polypeptide(L)'
;MKRRQSFASWLLLAYALLALYASLYPFAPWRWPPGLEWPWLPPWPKRLLRFDVVINIVGYMPLGFLAYAAALRSGLGRARAWWLGLLPWPLLSWSMESLQFFLPGRVPSLADLWLNSLGAVLGVQLAAALNGLELLSRWQELRERWFVRRSSQALALLALWPLALLYPTPLPFGLGQWLPKLRELLVDALDGTPWALQWGDEALDLAAAMPPGLEALAIA
;
A
#
# COMPACT_ATOMS: atom_id res chain seq x y z
N MET A 1 -15.42 18.40 -24.15
CA MET A 1 -16.00 17.26 -23.42
C MET A 1 -15.23 17.07 -22.11
N LYS A 2 -15.85 17.30 -20.92
CA LYS A 2 -15.22 16.97 -19.62
C LYS A 2 -15.03 15.45 -19.53
N ARG A 3 -13.80 14.97 -19.53
CA ARG A 3 -13.48 13.55 -19.29
C ARG A 3 -14.05 13.18 -17.92
N ARG A 4 -15.04 12.31 -17.89
CA ARG A 4 -15.59 11.79 -16.62
C ARG A 4 -14.51 10.93 -15.95
N GLN A 5 -14.11 11.32 -14.76
CA GLN A 5 -13.20 10.53 -13.95
C GLN A 5 -13.83 9.17 -13.67
N SER A 6 -13.09 8.11 -13.94
CA SER A 6 -13.55 6.73 -13.76
C SER A 6 -13.49 6.33 -12.26
N PHE A 7 -14.23 5.29 -11.88
CA PHE A 7 -14.09 4.67 -10.56
C PHE A 7 -12.63 4.30 -10.24
N ALA A 8 -11.92 3.73 -11.22
CA ALA A 8 -10.52 3.38 -11.07
C ALA A 8 -9.62 4.59 -10.77
N SER A 9 -9.92 5.77 -11.35
CA SER A 9 -9.17 7.00 -11.08
C SER A 9 -9.38 7.51 -9.66
N TRP A 10 -10.60 7.44 -9.15
CA TRP A 10 -10.90 7.84 -7.77
C TRP A 10 -10.30 6.88 -6.75
N LEU A 11 -10.39 5.58 -7.02
CA LEU A 11 -9.80 4.56 -6.17
C LEU A 11 -8.26 4.65 -6.18
N LEU A 12 -7.66 4.92 -7.34
CA LEU A 12 -6.23 5.17 -7.45
C LEU A 12 -5.78 6.35 -6.60
N LEU A 13 -6.48 7.50 -6.72
CA LEU A 13 -6.16 8.68 -5.93
C LEU A 13 -6.26 8.41 -4.43
N ALA A 14 -7.36 7.82 -4.00
CA ALA A 14 -7.59 7.52 -2.61
C ALA A 14 -6.57 6.51 -2.04
N TYR A 15 -6.22 5.49 -2.84
CA TYR A 15 -5.21 4.50 -2.45
C TYR A 15 -3.79 5.10 -2.43
N ALA A 16 -3.44 5.97 -3.38
CA ALA A 16 -2.16 6.68 -3.37
C ALA A 16 -2.02 7.59 -2.15
N LEU A 17 -3.08 8.29 -1.76
CA LEU A 17 -3.12 9.09 -0.52
C LEU A 17 -2.97 8.21 0.73
N LEU A 18 -3.58 7.03 0.74
CA LEU A 18 -3.43 6.06 1.82
C LEU A 18 -1.98 5.55 1.90
N ALA A 19 -1.36 5.20 0.78
CA ALA A 19 0.03 4.76 0.72
C ALA A 19 0.99 5.86 1.23
N LEU A 20 0.76 7.10 0.81
CA LEU A 20 1.52 8.26 1.30
C LEU A 20 1.34 8.43 2.81
N TYR A 21 0.10 8.36 3.29
CA TYR A 21 -0.18 8.43 4.72
C TYR A 21 0.55 7.33 5.49
N ALA A 22 0.46 6.09 5.05
CA ALA A 22 1.10 4.95 5.70
C ALA A 22 2.64 5.07 5.71
N SER A 23 3.24 5.58 4.63
CA SER A 23 4.69 5.77 4.52
C SER A 23 5.22 6.87 5.43
N LEU A 24 4.48 7.96 5.62
CA LEU A 24 4.97 9.15 6.32
C LEU A 24 4.40 9.32 7.75
N TYR A 25 3.45 8.48 8.16
CA TYR A 25 2.95 8.53 9.53
C TYR A 25 4.11 8.30 10.53
N PRO A 26 4.22 9.05 11.64
CA PRO A 26 3.24 9.98 12.23
C PRO A 26 3.32 11.44 11.75
N PHE A 27 4.03 11.78 10.68
CA PHE A 27 4.20 13.13 10.12
C PHE A 27 4.91 14.13 11.04
N ALA A 28 5.43 13.70 12.17
CA ALA A 28 6.13 14.51 13.15
C ALA A 28 6.95 13.63 14.10
N PRO A 29 8.01 14.19 14.71
CA PRO A 29 8.62 15.48 14.40
C PRO A 29 9.50 15.42 13.15
N TRP A 30 9.45 16.44 12.30
CA TRP A 30 10.40 16.58 11.20
C TRP A 30 11.71 17.13 11.72
N ARG A 31 12.82 16.49 11.44
CA ARG A 31 14.15 16.89 11.88
C ARG A 31 15.16 16.70 10.76
N TRP A 32 16.08 17.62 10.61
CA TRP A 32 17.21 17.45 9.71
C TRP A 32 18.18 16.42 10.30
N PRO A 33 18.47 15.30 9.61
CA PRO A 33 19.41 14.32 10.13
C PRO A 33 20.83 14.86 10.06
N PRO A 34 21.62 14.74 11.14
CA PRO A 34 23.01 15.18 11.15
C PRO A 34 23.83 14.37 10.14
N GLY A 35 24.68 15.04 9.36
CA GLY A 35 25.55 14.39 8.39
C GLY A 35 24.88 13.87 7.12
N LEU A 36 23.63 14.28 6.85
CA LEU A 36 22.94 13.92 5.60
C LEU A 36 23.55 14.69 4.42
N GLU A 37 24.16 13.96 3.50
CA GLU A 37 24.72 14.51 2.27
C GLU A 37 23.89 14.12 1.05
N TRP A 38 23.86 14.99 0.04
CA TRP A 38 23.23 14.71 -1.25
C TRP A 38 24.14 13.81 -2.11
N PRO A 39 23.61 12.83 -2.88
CA PRO A 39 22.20 12.42 -3.02
C PRO A 39 21.72 11.57 -1.85
N TRP A 40 20.49 11.83 -1.42
CA TRP A 40 19.86 11.09 -0.32
C TRP A 40 19.42 9.70 -0.80
N LEU A 41 20.39 8.81 -0.89
CA LEU A 41 20.14 7.42 -1.26
C LEU A 41 19.86 6.60 0.00
N PRO A 42 18.70 5.94 0.08
CA PRO A 42 18.43 5.06 1.19
C PRO A 42 19.49 3.95 1.28
N PRO A 43 19.91 3.56 2.48
CA PRO A 43 20.85 2.46 2.63
C PRO A 43 20.20 1.13 2.28
N TRP A 44 21.02 0.15 1.88
CA TRP A 44 20.53 -1.23 1.81
C TRP A 44 20.33 -1.76 3.23
N PRO A 45 19.17 -2.37 3.57
CA PRO A 45 18.90 -2.85 4.91
C PRO A 45 19.83 -4.02 5.27
N LYS A 46 20.25 -4.07 6.52
CA LYS A 46 21.08 -5.20 7.03
C LYS A 46 20.32 -6.51 7.09
N ARG A 47 19.02 -6.46 7.28
CA ARG A 47 18.10 -7.61 7.29
C ARG A 47 16.85 -7.25 6.48
N LEU A 48 16.39 -8.18 5.67
CA LEU A 48 15.11 -8.12 4.97
C LEU A 48 14.15 -9.05 5.71
N LEU A 49 13.17 -8.47 6.37
CA LEU A 49 12.10 -9.26 6.98
C LEU A 49 11.12 -9.71 5.89
N ARG A 50 10.65 -10.95 5.97
CA ARG A 50 9.67 -11.48 5.01
C ARG A 50 8.39 -10.63 4.98
N PHE A 51 7.99 -10.13 6.14
CA PHE A 51 6.84 -9.25 6.25
C PHE A 51 7.03 -7.97 5.43
N ASP A 52 8.19 -7.30 5.53
CA ASP A 52 8.49 -6.08 4.76
C ASP A 52 8.47 -6.37 3.26
N VAL A 53 9.02 -7.51 2.84
CA VAL A 53 8.97 -7.92 1.44
C VAL A 53 7.54 -8.06 0.94
N VAL A 54 6.71 -8.78 1.67
CA VAL A 54 5.31 -9.02 1.29
C VAL A 54 4.50 -7.73 1.32
N ILE A 55 4.59 -6.93 2.38
CA ILE A 55 3.76 -5.73 2.53
C ILE A 55 4.10 -4.68 1.49
N ASN A 56 5.38 -4.49 1.13
CA ASN A 56 5.80 -3.54 0.12
C ASN A 56 5.33 -3.99 -1.28
N ILE A 57 5.51 -5.26 -1.64
CA ILE A 57 5.05 -5.77 -2.94
C ILE A 57 3.52 -5.68 -3.02
N VAL A 58 2.79 -6.26 -2.05
CA VAL A 58 1.34 -6.30 -2.06
C VAL A 58 0.74 -4.90 -1.92
N GLY A 59 1.36 -4.03 -1.13
CA GLY A 59 0.94 -2.65 -0.93
C GLY A 59 1.04 -1.79 -2.20
N TYR A 60 2.02 -2.01 -3.06
CA TYR A 60 2.17 -1.24 -4.30
C TYR A 60 1.51 -1.88 -5.52
N MET A 61 1.13 -3.16 -5.45
CA MET A 61 0.38 -3.84 -6.51
C MET A 61 -0.90 -3.11 -6.94
N PRO A 62 -1.78 -2.64 -6.01
CA PRO A 62 -2.99 -1.92 -6.37
C PRO A 62 -2.72 -0.61 -7.10
N LEU A 63 -1.60 0.07 -6.80
CA LEU A 63 -1.24 1.32 -7.46
C LEU A 63 -0.97 1.10 -8.97
N GLY A 64 -0.11 0.14 -9.31
CA GLY A 64 0.15 -0.22 -10.70
C GLY A 64 -1.11 -0.71 -11.44
N PHE A 65 -1.88 -1.58 -10.78
CA PHE A 65 -3.14 -2.12 -11.31
C PHE A 65 -4.15 -1.02 -11.63
N LEU A 66 -4.42 -0.16 -10.66
CA LEU A 66 -5.43 0.90 -10.79
C LEU A 66 -5.01 1.97 -11.78
N ALA A 67 -3.70 2.30 -11.84
CA ALA A 67 -3.19 3.27 -12.80
C ALA A 67 -3.33 2.77 -14.24
N TYR A 68 -2.98 1.52 -14.51
CA TYR A 68 -3.20 0.90 -15.81
C TYR A 68 -4.70 0.90 -16.20
N ALA A 69 -5.56 0.44 -15.28
CA ALA A 69 -7.00 0.41 -15.51
C ALA A 69 -7.59 1.81 -15.73
N ALA A 70 -7.16 2.81 -14.96
CA ALA A 70 -7.59 4.19 -15.10
C ALA A 70 -7.13 4.80 -16.45
N ALA A 71 -5.90 4.52 -16.88
CA ALA A 71 -5.34 4.97 -18.14
C ALA A 71 -6.12 4.41 -19.35
N LEU A 72 -6.42 3.11 -19.37
CA LEU A 72 -7.26 2.49 -20.38
C LEU A 72 -8.66 3.13 -20.45
N ARG A 73 -9.27 3.36 -19.29
CA ARG A 73 -10.60 4.00 -19.21
C ARG A 73 -10.60 5.46 -19.66
N SER A 74 -9.45 6.09 -19.61
CA SER A 74 -9.24 7.43 -20.16
C SER A 74 -9.05 7.44 -21.68
N GLY A 75 -9.15 6.27 -22.34
CA GLY A 75 -9.02 6.12 -23.79
C GLY A 75 -7.57 6.03 -24.26
N LEU A 76 -6.61 5.78 -23.37
CA LEU A 76 -5.22 5.61 -23.77
C LEU A 76 -4.99 4.18 -24.30
N GLY A 77 -4.11 4.07 -25.31
CA GLY A 77 -3.69 2.76 -25.82
C GLY A 77 -2.92 1.94 -24.78
N ARG A 78 -2.91 0.60 -24.95
CA ARG A 78 -2.30 -0.36 -24.00
C ARG A 78 -0.85 -0.02 -23.63
N ALA A 79 -0.02 0.37 -24.60
CA ALA A 79 1.38 0.71 -24.34
C ALA A 79 1.52 1.96 -23.43
N ARG A 80 0.74 3.02 -23.71
CA ARG A 80 0.75 4.22 -22.86
C ARG A 80 0.18 3.94 -21.48
N ALA A 81 -0.87 3.13 -21.38
CA ALA A 81 -1.44 2.72 -20.11
C ALA A 81 -0.43 1.92 -19.27
N TRP A 82 0.38 1.08 -19.93
CA TRP A 82 1.42 0.30 -19.26
C TRP A 82 2.50 1.21 -18.63
N TRP A 83 3.02 2.17 -19.39
CA TRP A 83 4.03 3.10 -18.89
C TRP A 83 3.49 4.03 -17.79
N LEU A 84 2.27 4.53 -17.92
CA LEU A 84 1.62 5.32 -16.87
C LEU A 84 1.27 4.49 -15.64
N GLY A 85 1.05 3.21 -15.81
CA GLY A 85 0.87 2.27 -14.71
C GLY A 85 2.16 1.97 -13.95
N LEU A 86 3.31 2.13 -14.59
CA LEU A 86 4.60 1.73 -14.03
C LEU A 86 5.40 2.91 -13.46
N LEU A 87 5.64 3.95 -14.28
CA LEU A 87 6.65 4.98 -13.98
C LEU A 87 6.40 5.85 -12.74
N PRO A 88 5.16 6.21 -12.37
CA PRO A 88 4.93 7.09 -11.22
C PRO A 88 5.32 6.49 -9.87
N TRP A 89 5.25 5.17 -9.72
CA TRP A 89 5.36 4.51 -8.42
C TRP A 89 6.78 4.38 -7.89
N PRO A 90 7.78 4.05 -8.72
CA PRO A 90 9.18 4.16 -8.30
C PRO A 90 9.57 5.57 -7.86
N LEU A 91 9.04 6.59 -8.57
CA LEU A 91 9.27 7.99 -8.20
C LEU A 91 8.58 8.35 -6.89
N LEU A 92 7.33 7.89 -6.69
CA LEU A 92 6.62 8.08 -5.44
C LEU A 92 7.35 7.38 -4.30
N SER A 93 7.74 6.12 -4.48
CA SER A 93 8.48 5.35 -3.48
C SER A 93 9.80 6.03 -3.12
N TRP A 94 10.59 6.43 -4.12
CA TRP A 94 11.83 7.16 -3.88
C TRP A 94 11.60 8.48 -3.11
N SER A 95 10.54 9.21 -3.45
CA SER A 95 10.18 10.43 -2.73
C SER A 95 9.82 10.14 -1.27
N MET A 96 9.08 9.06 -1.01
CA MET A 96 8.72 8.66 0.35
C MET A 96 9.96 8.27 1.17
N GLU A 97 10.82 7.42 0.60
CA GLU A 97 12.08 7.01 1.23
C GLU A 97 12.99 8.22 1.52
N SER A 98 13.04 9.19 0.59
CA SER A 98 13.80 10.42 0.78
C SER A 98 13.21 11.29 1.90
N LEU A 99 11.89 11.37 2.02
CA LEU A 99 11.22 12.11 3.09
C LEU A 99 11.38 11.42 4.45
N GLN A 100 11.48 10.11 4.48
CA GLN A 100 11.67 9.34 5.70
C GLN A 100 13.01 9.62 6.40
N PHE A 101 14.04 10.10 5.70
CA PHE A 101 15.26 10.59 6.34
C PHE A 101 14.99 11.69 7.38
N PHE A 102 13.96 12.48 7.18
CA PHE A 102 13.59 13.58 8.06
C PHE A 102 12.63 13.18 9.18
N LEU A 103 12.21 11.91 9.23
CA LEU A 103 11.28 11.35 10.22
C LEU A 103 12.05 10.37 11.12
N PRO A 104 12.42 10.73 12.36
CA PRO A 104 13.28 9.90 13.24
C PRO A 104 12.71 8.51 13.56
N GLY A 105 11.38 8.34 13.44
CA GLY A 105 10.71 7.03 13.64
C GLY A 105 10.66 6.17 12.39
N ARG A 106 11.25 6.60 11.26
CA ARG A 106 11.29 5.85 10.01
C ARG A 106 12.72 5.51 9.63
N VAL A 107 12.87 4.36 8.98
CA VAL A 107 14.16 3.88 8.48
C VAL A 107 14.06 3.75 6.97
N PRO A 108 14.58 4.73 6.21
CA PRO A 108 14.54 4.66 4.75
C PRO A 108 15.35 3.47 4.24
N SER A 109 14.85 2.79 3.23
CA SER A 109 15.40 1.53 2.73
C SER A 109 15.43 1.47 1.20
N LEU A 110 16.61 1.21 0.63
CA LEU A 110 16.70 0.97 -0.82
C LEU A 110 15.96 -0.31 -1.24
N ALA A 111 15.87 -1.30 -0.36
CA ALA A 111 15.11 -2.50 -0.65
C ALA A 111 13.61 -2.21 -0.80
N ASP A 112 13.05 -1.31 0.01
CA ASP A 112 11.64 -0.94 -0.07
C ASP A 112 11.34 -0.25 -1.41
N LEU A 113 12.24 0.60 -1.89
CA LEU A 113 12.14 1.19 -3.24
C LEU A 113 12.01 0.11 -4.33
N TRP A 114 12.84 -0.94 -4.27
CA TRP A 114 12.81 -2.02 -5.25
C TRP A 114 11.57 -2.89 -5.11
N LEU A 115 11.19 -3.25 -3.88
CA LEU A 115 10.01 -4.07 -3.60
C LEU A 115 8.71 -3.36 -3.99
N ASN A 116 8.60 -2.07 -3.69
CA ASN A 116 7.49 -1.22 -4.10
C ASN A 116 7.39 -1.11 -5.63
N SER A 117 8.54 -0.94 -6.30
CA SER A 117 8.60 -0.91 -7.76
C SER A 117 8.19 -2.25 -8.36
N LEU A 118 8.66 -3.36 -7.79
CA LEU A 118 8.27 -4.71 -8.20
C LEU A 118 6.76 -4.92 -8.00
N GLY A 119 6.20 -4.50 -6.87
CA GLY A 119 4.77 -4.55 -6.61
C GLY A 119 3.97 -3.81 -7.68
N ALA A 120 4.38 -2.59 -8.05
CA ALA A 120 3.74 -1.84 -9.11
C ALA A 120 3.81 -2.55 -10.47
N VAL A 121 4.97 -3.14 -10.82
CA VAL A 121 5.12 -3.96 -12.04
C VAL A 121 4.14 -5.12 -12.06
N LEU A 122 4.08 -5.89 -10.97
CA LEU A 122 3.16 -7.03 -10.84
C LEU A 122 1.69 -6.58 -10.94
N GLY A 123 1.36 -5.43 -10.37
CA GLY A 123 0.04 -4.83 -10.48
C GLY A 123 -0.34 -4.48 -11.92
N VAL A 124 0.57 -3.84 -12.67
CA VAL A 124 0.37 -3.54 -14.10
C VAL A 124 0.21 -4.82 -14.91
N GLN A 125 1.06 -5.83 -14.67
CA GLN A 125 0.98 -7.11 -15.38
C GLN A 125 -0.34 -7.82 -15.13
N LEU A 126 -0.79 -7.87 -13.88
CA LEU A 126 -2.07 -8.44 -13.51
C LEU A 126 -3.23 -7.71 -14.21
N ALA A 127 -3.22 -6.37 -14.19
CA ALA A 127 -4.26 -5.57 -14.87
C ALA A 127 -4.24 -5.79 -16.39
N ALA A 128 -3.07 -5.88 -17.00
CA ALA A 128 -2.91 -6.15 -18.42
C ALA A 128 -3.43 -7.54 -18.79
N ALA A 129 -3.11 -8.56 -17.99
CA ALA A 129 -3.60 -9.93 -18.17
C ALA A 129 -5.14 -9.99 -18.06
N LEU A 130 -5.73 -9.41 -17.01
CA LEU A 130 -7.18 -9.37 -16.82
C LEU A 130 -7.89 -8.59 -17.93
N ASN A 131 -7.25 -7.52 -18.45
CA ASN A 131 -7.76 -6.80 -19.60
C ASN A 131 -7.72 -7.65 -20.87
N GLY A 132 -6.65 -8.42 -21.08
CA GLY A 132 -6.52 -9.36 -22.20
C GLY A 132 -7.59 -10.48 -22.18
N LEU A 133 -8.00 -10.90 -20.98
CA LEU A 133 -9.07 -11.87 -20.75
C LEU A 133 -10.49 -11.24 -20.72
N GLU A 134 -10.62 -9.95 -21.04
CA GLU A 134 -11.88 -9.19 -21.01
C GLU A 134 -12.58 -9.15 -19.63
N LEU A 135 -11.91 -9.56 -18.58
CA LEU A 135 -12.49 -9.57 -17.23
C LEU A 135 -12.73 -8.17 -16.68
N LEU A 136 -11.88 -7.20 -17.07
CA LEU A 136 -12.07 -5.79 -16.66
C LEU A 136 -13.31 -5.17 -17.30
N SER A 137 -13.63 -5.52 -18.55
CA SER A 137 -14.85 -5.06 -19.24
C SER A 137 -16.09 -5.70 -18.65
N ARG A 138 -16.07 -7.02 -18.43
CA ARG A 138 -17.18 -7.75 -17.78
C ARG A 138 -17.48 -7.22 -16.37
N TRP A 139 -16.45 -6.95 -15.58
CA TRP A 139 -16.62 -6.32 -14.27
C TRP A 139 -17.28 -4.94 -14.38
N GLN A 140 -16.89 -4.14 -15.39
CA GLN A 140 -17.50 -2.85 -15.61
C GLN A 140 -18.97 -2.94 -15.97
N GLU A 141 -19.35 -3.84 -16.87
CA GLU A 141 -20.74 -4.11 -17.22
C GLU A 141 -21.56 -4.53 -16.02
N LEU A 142 -21.03 -5.45 -15.20
CA LEU A 142 -21.68 -5.89 -13.97
C LEU A 142 -21.88 -4.70 -13.02
N ARG A 143 -20.86 -3.90 -12.81
CA ARG A 143 -20.93 -2.71 -11.95
C ARG A 143 -21.96 -1.69 -12.44
N GLU A 144 -22.04 -1.46 -13.77
CA GLU A 144 -23.00 -0.52 -14.35
C GLU A 144 -24.45 -1.02 -14.23
N ARG A 145 -24.65 -2.33 -14.14
CA ARG A 145 -25.98 -2.92 -13.90
C ARG A 145 -26.44 -2.79 -12.45
N TRP A 146 -25.51 -2.90 -11.49
CA TRP A 146 -25.85 -2.99 -10.06
C TRP A 146 -25.71 -1.64 -9.33
N PHE A 147 -24.95 -0.68 -9.84
CA PHE A 147 -24.65 0.57 -9.14
C PHE A 147 -25.06 1.80 -9.95
N VAL A 148 -25.53 2.83 -9.23
CA VAL A 148 -25.89 4.11 -9.83
C VAL A 148 -24.68 4.77 -10.50
N ARG A 149 -24.85 5.31 -11.70
CA ARG A 149 -23.78 5.90 -12.55
C ARG A 149 -22.95 6.99 -11.88
N ARG A 150 -23.42 7.63 -10.81
CA ARG A 150 -22.72 8.71 -10.09
C ARG A 150 -22.05 8.28 -8.79
N SER A 151 -22.04 6.99 -8.45
CA SER A 151 -21.53 6.47 -7.17
C SER A 151 -20.03 6.16 -7.16
N SER A 152 -19.26 6.54 -8.20
CA SER A 152 -17.84 6.13 -8.31
C SER A 152 -16.96 6.59 -7.14
N GLN A 153 -17.21 7.76 -6.57
CA GLN A 153 -16.45 8.27 -5.41
C GLN A 153 -16.82 7.53 -4.13
N ALA A 154 -18.13 7.38 -3.89
CA ALA A 154 -18.62 6.66 -2.72
C ALA A 154 -18.19 5.19 -2.72
N LEU A 155 -18.23 4.53 -3.89
CA LEU A 155 -17.74 3.16 -4.05
C LEU A 155 -16.22 3.04 -3.85
N ALA A 156 -15.45 4.05 -4.28
CA ALA A 156 -14.00 4.07 -4.04
C ALA A 156 -13.68 4.19 -2.55
N LEU A 157 -14.38 5.06 -1.83
CA LEU A 157 -14.24 5.19 -0.37
C LEU A 157 -14.69 3.90 0.34
N LEU A 158 -15.79 3.31 -0.08
CA LEU A 158 -16.28 2.05 0.49
C LEU A 158 -15.29 0.90 0.24
N ALA A 159 -14.66 0.84 -0.93
CA ALA A 159 -13.65 -0.18 -1.25
C ALA A 159 -12.36 -0.03 -0.44
N LEU A 160 -12.06 1.18 0.05
CA LEU A 160 -10.92 1.44 0.94
C LEU A 160 -11.24 1.19 2.42
N TRP A 161 -12.51 1.08 2.77
CA TRP A 161 -12.93 0.88 4.16
C TRP A 161 -12.25 -0.33 4.82
N PRO A 162 -12.19 -1.53 4.21
CA PRO A 162 -11.51 -2.67 4.80
C PRO A 162 -10.00 -2.42 5.04
N LEU A 163 -9.34 -1.68 4.13
CA LEU A 163 -7.93 -1.33 4.29
C LEU A 163 -7.71 -0.32 5.42
N ALA A 164 -8.64 0.62 5.59
CA ALA A 164 -8.60 1.56 6.71
C ALA A 164 -8.79 0.86 8.07
N LEU A 165 -9.52 -0.28 8.11
CA LEU A 165 -9.68 -1.10 9.30
C LEU A 165 -8.41 -1.85 9.71
N LEU A 166 -7.53 -2.13 8.75
CA LEU A 166 -6.26 -2.84 9.00
C LEU A 166 -5.16 -1.93 9.54
N TYR A 167 -5.38 -0.61 9.55
CA TYR A 167 -4.36 0.33 9.99
C TYR A 167 -4.41 0.51 11.52
N PRO A 168 -3.27 0.40 12.23
CA PRO A 168 -3.22 0.35 13.71
C PRO A 168 -3.36 1.73 14.38
N THR A 169 -3.92 2.73 13.74
CA THR A 169 -4.16 4.02 14.37
C THR A 169 -5.48 4.03 15.14
N PRO A 170 -5.56 4.70 16.29
CA PRO A 170 -6.83 4.93 16.98
C PRO A 170 -7.68 5.89 16.14
N LEU A 171 -8.43 5.36 15.20
CA LEU A 171 -9.46 6.10 14.52
C LEU A 171 -10.62 6.35 15.49
N PRO A 172 -11.30 7.52 15.41
CA PRO A 172 -12.36 7.92 16.36
C PRO A 172 -13.54 6.96 16.52
N PHE A 173 -13.61 5.89 15.74
CA PHE A 173 -14.69 4.91 15.74
C PHE A 173 -14.30 3.51 16.23
N GLY A 174 -13.20 3.36 16.97
CA GLY A 174 -12.87 2.10 17.67
C GLY A 174 -12.51 0.91 16.76
N LEU A 175 -12.14 1.16 15.51
CA LEU A 175 -11.89 0.10 14.52
C LEU A 175 -10.48 -0.50 14.62
N GLY A 176 -9.58 0.07 15.43
CA GLY A 176 -8.21 -0.42 15.63
C GLY A 176 -8.11 -1.74 16.42
N GLN A 177 -9.21 -2.23 17.00
CA GLN A 177 -9.23 -3.46 17.79
C GLN A 177 -9.31 -4.75 16.95
N TRP A 178 -9.52 -4.66 15.65
CA TRP A 178 -9.65 -5.85 14.79
C TRP A 178 -8.30 -6.48 14.45
N LEU A 179 -7.23 -5.70 14.40
CA LEU A 179 -5.90 -6.21 14.05
C LEU A 179 -5.34 -7.17 15.12
N PRO A 180 -5.38 -6.86 16.43
CA PRO A 180 -5.04 -7.80 17.47
C PRO A 180 -5.87 -9.08 17.41
N LYS A 181 -7.18 -8.95 17.20
CA LYS A 181 -8.10 -10.09 17.14
C LYS A 181 -7.90 -10.96 15.90
N LEU A 182 -7.61 -10.35 14.74
CA LEU A 182 -7.23 -11.09 13.53
C LEU A 182 -5.90 -11.80 13.71
N ARG A 183 -4.94 -11.16 14.40
CA ARG A 183 -3.66 -11.77 14.76
C ARG A 183 -3.83 -12.98 15.68
N GLU A 184 -4.65 -12.88 16.72
CA GLU A 184 -5.00 -14.01 17.58
C GLU A 184 -5.62 -15.16 16.78
N LEU A 185 -6.60 -14.88 15.94
CA LEU A 185 -7.23 -15.88 15.08
C LEU A 185 -6.25 -16.53 14.10
N LEU A 186 -5.31 -15.76 13.54
CA LEU A 186 -4.27 -16.29 12.65
C LEU A 186 -3.24 -17.12 13.40
N VAL A 187 -2.83 -16.70 14.60
CA VAL A 187 -1.94 -17.48 15.47
C VAL A 187 -2.61 -18.78 15.85
N ASP A 188 -3.86 -18.76 16.31
CA ASP A 188 -4.62 -19.96 16.68
C ASP A 188 -4.84 -20.91 15.48
N ALA A 189 -5.12 -20.35 14.29
CA ALA A 189 -5.31 -21.14 13.08
C ALA A 189 -4.01 -21.75 12.51
N LEU A 190 -2.88 -21.14 12.81
CA LEU A 190 -1.55 -21.59 12.38
C LEU A 190 -0.83 -22.38 13.48
N ASP A 191 -1.38 -22.44 14.68
CA ASP A 191 -0.78 -23.15 15.80
C ASP A 191 -0.58 -24.64 15.45
N GLY A 192 0.63 -25.15 15.69
CA GLY A 192 1.03 -26.50 15.30
C GLY A 192 1.51 -26.66 13.86
N THR A 193 1.56 -25.58 13.05
CA THR A 193 2.16 -25.63 11.72
C THR A 193 3.64 -25.17 11.73
N PRO A 194 4.52 -25.72 10.84
CA PRO A 194 5.91 -25.27 10.73
C PRO A 194 6.06 -23.76 10.42
N TRP A 195 5.01 -23.15 9.89
CA TRP A 195 4.95 -21.72 9.55
C TRP A 195 4.75 -20.83 10.77
N ALA A 196 4.05 -21.32 11.82
CA ALA A 196 3.78 -20.56 13.03
C ALA A 196 5.06 -20.18 13.78
N LEU A 197 6.05 -21.08 13.83
CA LEU A 197 7.33 -20.84 14.48
C LEU A 197 8.14 -19.75 13.76
N GLN A 198 8.17 -19.77 12.43
CA GLN A 198 8.91 -18.76 11.65
C GLN A 198 8.28 -17.36 11.70
N TRP A 199 6.94 -17.27 11.67
CA TRP A 199 6.23 -16.00 11.72
C TRP A 199 6.12 -15.45 13.14
N GLY A 200 6.15 -16.31 14.14
CA GLY A 200 6.16 -15.93 15.57
C GLY A 200 7.42 -15.18 15.93
N ASP A 201 8.58 -15.66 15.51
CA ASP A 201 9.88 -15.01 15.77
C ASP A 201 9.99 -13.67 15.04
N GLU A 202 9.55 -13.60 13.76
CA GLU A 202 9.52 -12.33 13.01
C GLU A 202 8.55 -11.31 13.62
N ALA A 203 7.43 -11.75 14.18
CA ALA A 203 6.47 -10.88 14.85
C ALA A 203 6.99 -10.35 16.20
N LEU A 204 7.78 -11.16 16.92
CA LEU A 204 8.46 -10.75 18.16
C LEU A 204 9.58 -9.76 17.88
N ASP A 205 10.35 -9.96 16.80
CA ASP A 205 11.38 -9.02 16.35
C ASP A 205 10.78 -7.67 15.92
N LEU A 206 9.61 -7.67 15.27
CA LEU A 206 8.86 -6.47 14.93
C LEU A 206 8.32 -5.74 16.17
N ALA A 207 7.83 -6.47 17.16
CA ALA A 207 7.36 -5.90 18.42
C ALA A 207 8.51 -5.30 19.22
N ALA A 208 9.68 -5.94 19.21
CA ALA A 208 10.90 -5.43 19.85
C ALA A 208 11.52 -4.22 19.14
N ALA A 209 11.25 -4.05 17.86
CA ALA A 209 11.71 -2.90 17.05
C ALA A 209 10.79 -1.67 17.14
N MET A 210 9.61 -1.80 17.77
CA MET A 210 8.71 -0.66 17.98
C MET A 210 9.30 0.31 19.02
N PRO A 211 9.29 1.63 18.74
CA PRO A 211 9.76 2.60 19.72
C PRO A 211 8.89 2.58 20.97
N PRO A 212 9.51 2.71 22.17
CA PRO A 212 8.78 2.73 23.44
C PRO A 212 7.77 3.88 23.46
N GLY A 213 6.52 3.58 23.62
CA GLY A 213 5.38 4.51 23.54
C GLY A 213 4.24 4.01 22.64
N LEU A 214 4.52 3.12 21.70
CA LEU A 214 3.48 2.43 20.95
C LEU A 214 3.00 1.13 21.63
N GLU A 215 3.80 0.59 22.55
CA GLU A 215 3.41 -0.56 23.37
C GLU A 215 2.17 -0.27 24.24
N ALA A 216 2.07 0.94 24.77
CA ALA A 216 0.90 1.36 25.55
C ALA A 216 -0.39 1.47 24.73
N LEU A 217 -0.28 1.66 23.39
CA LEU A 217 -1.42 1.72 22.47
C LEU A 217 -1.82 0.32 21.94
N ALA A 218 -0.95 -0.67 22.08
CA ALA A 218 -1.23 -2.05 21.67
C ALA A 218 -1.89 -2.88 22.78
N ILE A 219 -1.85 -2.38 24.04
CA ILE A 219 -2.38 -3.08 25.24
C ILE A 219 -3.68 -2.42 25.74
N ALA A 220 -4.03 -1.22 25.25
CA ALA A 220 -5.29 -0.53 25.57
C ALA A 220 -6.32 -0.72 24.45
#